data_ba70929848052421e595519260a92376
#
_entry.id   ba70929848052421e595519260a92376
#
_cell.length_a   1.000
_cell.length_b   1.000
_cell.length_c   1.000
_cell.angle_alpha   90.00
_cell.angle_beta   90.00
_cell.angle_gamma   90.00
#
_symmetry.space_group_name_H-M   'P 1'
#
loop_
_entity.id
_entity.type
_entity.pdbx_description
1 polymer ?
#
loop_
_entity_poly.entity_id
_entity_poly.type
_entity_poly.pdbx_seq_one_letter_code
_entity_poly.pdbx_strand_id
1 'polypeptide(L)'
;MTPLTLLCLCVALLFADLASSEQKTVTAKSGQKNVTLTCGALNKNIIVVEWSREGLEPEFVLVYRGGQFVPDEQHPSFKKRVDLQDKQMKDGDVSLILKDVTINDNGTYKCHVKREGESMKLISIIYLRVDPPVQPEHTKDGGKKGIPVGQEIGL
;
A
#
# COMPACT_ATOMS: atom_id res chain seq x y z
N MET A 1 -26.69 -38.14 -22.35
CA MET A 1 -25.61 -37.28 -21.79
C MET A 1 -24.32 -38.05 -21.83
N THR A 2 -23.35 -37.56 -22.57
CA THR A 2 -22.05 -38.18 -22.68
C THR A 2 -21.19 -37.80 -21.47
N PRO A 3 -20.35 -38.69 -20.91
CA PRO A 3 -19.53 -38.40 -19.74
C PRO A 3 -18.54 -37.23 -19.95
N LEU A 4 -18.25 -36.87 -21.19
CA LEU A 4 -17.39 -35.72 -21.54
C LEU A 4 -18.00 -34.39 -21.17
N THR A 5 -19.33 -34.23 -21.25
CA THR A 5 -20.01 -32.96 -20.89
C THR A 5 -20.01 -32.73 -19.38
N LEU A 6 -20.12 -33.80 -18.60
CA LEU A 6 -20.04 -33.74 -17.14
C LEU A 6 -18.61 -33.39 -16.66
N LEU A 7 -17.60 -33.94 -17.33
CA LEU A 7 -16.18 -33.64 -17.03
C LEU A 7 -15.84 -32.20 -17.34
N CYS A 8 -16.36 -31.63 -18.42
CA CYS A 8 -16.14 -30.23 -18.80
C CYS A 8 -16.77 -29.26 -17.81
N LEU A 9 -17.95 -29.58 -17.25
CA LEU A 9 -18.62 -28.81 -16.21
C LEU A 9 -17.84 -28.85 -14.87
N CYS A 10 -17.29 -30.01 -14.50
CA CYS A 10 -16.46 -30.13 -13.28
C CYS A 10 -15.16 -29.36 -13.40
N VAL A 11 -14.51 -29.34 -14.56
CA VAL A 11 -13.29 -28.57 -14.79
C VAL A 11 -13.58 -27.07 -14.76
N ALA A 12 -14.73 -26.63 -15.31
CA ALA A 12 -15.13 -25.21 -15.25
C ALA A 12 -15.42 -24.75 -13.81
N LEU A 13 -15.94 -25.62 -12.95
CA LEU A 13 -16.18 -25.31 -11.53
C LEU A 13 -14.88 -25.25 -10.71
N LEU A 14 -13.84 -25.98 -11.09
CA LEU A 14 -12.55 -25.97 -10.42
C LEU A 14 -11.74 -24.68 -10.72
N PHE A 15 -12.02 -24.00 -11.82
CA PHE A 15 -11.40 -22.72 -12.15
C PHE A 15 -12.11 -21.50 -11.51
N ALA A 16 -13.30 -21.67 -10.96
CA ALA A 16 -14.05 -20.59 -10.32
C ALA A 16 -13.51 -20.21 -8.92
N ASP A 17 -12.72 -21.09 -8.28
CA ASP A 17 -12.16 -20.84 -6.94
C ASP A 17 -10.77 -20.19 -6.93
N LEU A 18 -10.21 -19.92 -8.11
CA LEU A 18 -9.04 -19.03 -8.22
C LEU A 18 -9.53 -17.57 -8.24
N ALA A 19 -10.19 -17.15 -7.17
CA ALA A 19 -10.31 -15.74 -6.85
C ALA A 19 -8.91 -15.23 -6.53
N SER A 20 -8.18 -14.91 -7.58
CA SER A 20 -6.95 -14.14 -7.51
C SER A 20 -7.27 -12.87 -6.73
N SER A 21 -6.62 -12.69 -5.59
CA SER A 21 -6.66 -11.47 -4.81
C SER A 21 -6.14 -10.35 -5.73
N GLU A 22 -7.05 -9.55 -6.28
CA GLU A 22 -6.73 -8.53 -7.26
C GLU A 22 -5.86 -7.47 -6.59
N GLN A 23 -4.68 -7.23 -7.15
CA GLN A 23 -3.77 -6.20 -6.64
C GLN A 23 -4.30 -4.82 -7.03
N LYS A 24 -4.49 -3.95 -6.03
CA LYS A 24 -4.83 -2.55 -6.21
C LYS A 24 -3.57 -1.68 -6.19
N THR A 25 -3.58 -0.58 -6.91
CA THR A 25 -2.53 0.44 -6.85
C THR A 25 -3.06 1.69 -6.17
N VAL A 26 -2.34 2.17 -5.18
CA VAL A 26 -2.58 3.45 -4.50
C VAL A 26 -1.38 4.34 -4.75
N THR A 27 -1.63 5.58 -5.15
CA THR A 27 -0.58 6.57 -5.38
C THR A 27 -0.61 7.64 -4.29
N ALA A 28 0.54 7.93 -3.73
CA ALA A 28 0.75 9.01 -2.77
C ALA A 28 1.94 9.88 -3.20
N LYS A 29 2.07 11.05 -2.60
CA LYS A 29 3.22 11.94 -2.81
C LYS A 29 4.14 11.87 -1.62
N SER A 30 5.45 11.92 -1.85
CA SER A 30 6.43 12.08 -0.78
C SER A 30 6.14 13.37 0.00
N GLY A 31 6.11 13.27 1.34
CA GLY A 31 5.71 14.37 2.22
C GLY A 31 4.21 14.47 2.50
N GLN A 32 3.38 13.61 1.89
CA GLN A 32 1.96 13.54 2.22
C GLN A 32 1.79 13.12 3.69
N LYS A 33 0.89 13.80 4.41
CA LYS A 33 0.69 13.51 5.84
C LYS A 33 0.14 12.14 6.12
N ASN A 34 -0.81 11.69 5.32
CA ASN A 34 -1.45 10.39 5.48
C ASN A 34 -1.79 9.77 4.12
N VAL A 35 -1.68 8.45 4.04
CA VAL A 35 -2.29 7.65 2.99
C VAL A 35 -3.04 6.50 3.63
N THR A 36 -4.19 6.15 3.09
CA THR A 36 -4.99 5.02 3.57
C THR A 36 -4.89 3.86 2.59
N LEU A 37 -4.48 2.71 3.09
CA LEU A 37 -4.51 1.45 2.36
C LEU A 37 -5.76 0.70 2.80
N THR A 38 -6.74 0.60 1.90
CA THR A 38 -8.04 0.05 2.22
C THR A 38 -8.03 -1.47 2.30
N CYS A 39 -8.58 -2.02 3.38
CA CYS A 39 -8.79 -3.44 3.55
C CYS A 39 -10.08 -3.66 4.33
N GLY A 40 -11.02 -4.38 3.73
CA GLY A 40 -12.28 -4.73 4.35
C GLY A 40 -12.46 -6.23 4.40
N ALA A 41 -12.60 -6.79 5.59
CA ALA A 41 -12.98 -8.17 5.80
C ALA A 41 -14.48 -8.26 6.06
N LEU A 42 -15.11 -9.37 5.70
CA LEU A 42 -16.49 -9.61 6.10
C LEU A 42 -16.56 -9.61 7.61
N ASN A 43 -17.44 -8.76 8.12
CA ASN A 43 -17.53 -8.48 9.54
C ASN A 43 -17.95 -9.70 10.34
N LYS A 44 -17.03 -10.33 11.06
CA LYS A 44 -17.34 -11.12 12.27
C LYS A 44 -16.06 -11.48 13.01
N ASN A 45 -15.98 -11.06 14.26
CA ASN A 45 -15.04 -11.56 15.25
C ASN A 45 -13.59 -11.62 14.76
N ILE A 46 -13.09 -10.51 14.25
CA ILE A 46 -11.69 -10.38 13.85
C ILE A 46 -10.84 -10.42 15.12
N ILE A 47 -9.93 -11.39 15.18
CA ILE A 47 -9.03 -11.59 16.32
C ILE A 47 -7.57 -11.26 16.01
N VAL A 48 -7.20 -11.28 14.73
CA VAL A 48 -5.86 -10.90 14.29
C VAL A 48 -5.96 -10.08 13.01
N VAL A 49 -5.19 -9.00 12.93
CA VAL A 49 -4.91 -8.23 11.72
C VAL A 49 -3.41 -8.14 11.56
N GLU A 50 -2.91 -8.50 10.40
CA GLU A 50 -1.50 -8.36 10.04
C GLU A 50 -1.37 -7.60 8.72
N TRP A 51 -0.70 -6.47 8.79
CA TRP A 51 -0.22 -5.75 7.63
C TRP A 51 1.26 -6.02 7.43
N SER A 52 1.62 -6.54 6.29
CA SER A 52 3.00 -6.81 5.91
C SER A 52 3.39 -6.04 4.66
N ARG A 53 4.68 -5.86 4.43
CA ARG A 53 5.23 -5.35 3.18
C ARG A 53 6.29 -6.33 2.67
N GLU A 54 6.25 -6.65 1.39
CA GLU A 54 7.24 -7.52 0.77
C GLU A 54 8.66 -6.99 1.00
N GLY A 55 9.57 -7.89 1.36
CA GLY A 55 10.97 -7.60 1.62
C GLY A 55 11.30 -7.20 3.05
N LEU A 56 10.32 -7.11 3.95
CA LEU A 56 10.55 -6.78 5.36
C LEU A 56 10.40 -7.98 6.31
N GLU A 57 10.06 -9.15 5.77
CA GLU A 57 9.90 -10.35 6.59
C GLU A 57 11.17 -10.64 7.42
N PRO A 58 11.02 -11.12 8.65
CA PRO A 58 9.81 -11.58 9.32
C PRO A 58 9.01 -10.49 10.05
N GLU A 59 9.39 -9.23 9.93
CA GLU A 59 8.74 -8.12 10.60
C GLU A 59 7.52 -7.62 9.83
N PHE A 60 6.59 -7.00 10.55
CA PHE A 60 5.33 -6.50 10.03
C PHE A 60 5.29 -4.98 9.97
N VAL A 61 4.39 -4.46 9.15
CA VAL A 61 4.01 -3.03 9.16
C VAL A 61 3.18 -2.72 10.39
N LEU A 62 2.18 -3.58 10.68
CA LEU A 62 1.32 -3.49 11.85
C LEU A 62 0.78 -4.87 12.19
N VAL A 63 0.75 -5.19 13.48
CA VAL A 63 0.07 -6.37 14.02
C VAL A 63 -0.90 -5.95 15.10
N TYR A 64 -2.12 -6.44 15.00
CA TYR A 64 -3.14 -6.36 16.04
C TYR A 64 -3.56 -7.77 16.42
N ARG A 65 -3.41 -8.13 17.69
CA ARG A 65 -3.69 -9.47 18.18
C ARG A 65 -4.10 -9.42 19.66
N GLY A 66 -5.10 -10.20 20.03
CA GLY A 66 -5.55 -10.26 21.41
C GLY A 66 -6.11 -8.93 21.93
N GLY A 67 -6.73 -8.14 21.07
CA GLY A 67 -7.34 -6.87 21.45
C GLY A 67 -6.36 -5.69 21.53
N GLN A 68 -5.12 -5.84 21.10
CA GLN A 68 -4.10 -4.79 21.20
C GLN A 68 -3.07 -4.86 20.07
N PHE A 69 -2.38 -3.75 19.84
CA PHE A 69 -1.23 -3.71 18.96
C PHE A 69 -0.02 -4.46 19.55
N VAL A 70 0.78 -5.07 18.67
CA VAL A 70 1.99 -5.82 19.04
C VAL A 70 3.21 -5.12 18.45
N PRO A 71 3.78 -4.11 19.13
CA PRO A 71 4.87 -3.31 18.59
C PRO A 71 6.18 -4.09 18.44
N ASP A 72 6.37 -5.17 19.16
CA ASP A 72 7.60 -5.98 19.10
C ASP A 72 7.78 -6.71 17.77
N GLU A 73 6.69 -6.98 17.05
CA GLU A 73 6.71 -7.59 15.73
C GLU A 73 6.77 -6.57 14.58
N GLN A 74 6.74 -5.29 14.91
CA GLN A 74 6.70 -4.20 13.94
C GLN A 74 8.11 -3.81 13.47
N HIS A 75 8.26 -3.67 12.14
CA HIS A 75 9.49 -3.14 11.57
C HIS A 75 9.73 -1.69 12.06
N PRO A 76 10.99 -1.34 12.43
CA PRO A 76 11.31 -0.04 13.00
C PRO A 76 10.87 1.16 12.16
N SER A 77 10.90 1.04 10.83
CA SER A 77 10.52 2.13 9.93
C SER A 77 9.03 2.52 10.00
N PHE A 78 8.19 1.68 10.59
CA PHE A 78 6.75 1.94 10.74
C PHE A 78 6.34 2.29 12.16
N LYS A 79 7.24 2.24 13.11
CA LYS A 79 6.92 2.59 14.51
C LYS A 79 6.43 4.02 14.61
N LYS A 80 5.28 4.21 15.28
CA LYS A 80 4.58 5.49 15.46
C LYS A 80 4.07 6.16 14.17
N ARG A 81 4.12 5.47 13.05
CA ARG A 81 3.69 5.99 11.74
C ARG A 81 2.45 5.32 11.17
N VAL A 82 1.96 4.26 11.79
CA VAL A 82 0.83 3.48 11.30
C VAL A 82 -0.24 3.33 12.34
N ASP A 83 -1.49 3.26 11.88
CA ASP A 83 -2.66 3.03 12.71
C ASP A 83 -3.74 2.32 11.89
N LEU A 84 -4.72 1.73 12.54
CA LEU A 84 -5.94 1.29 11.88
C LEU A 84 -6.89 2.49 11.75
N GLN A 85 -7.54 2.61 10.61
CA GLN A 85 -8.54 3.66 10.36
C GLN A 85 -9.68 3.56 11.35
N ASP A 86 -10.14 2.36 11.64
CA ASP A 86 -11.13 2.06 12.67
C ASP A 86 -10.54 1.07 13.69
N LYS A 87 -10.19 1.57 14.86
CA LYS A 87 -9.65 0.73 15.95
C LYS A 87 -10.63 -0.29 16.48
N GLN A 88 -11.93 -0.07 16.28
CA GLN A 88 -12.98 -1.01 16.67
C GLN A 88 -13.26 -2.05 15.59
N MET A 89 -12.65 -1.90 14.40
CA MET A 89 -12.87 -2.78 13.25
C MET A 89 -14.35 -2.98 12.91
N LYS A 90 -15.10 -1.89 13.04
CA LYS A 90 -16.51 -1.84 12.77
C LYS A 90 -16.75 -2.18 11.29
N ASP A 91 -17.77 -2.98 11.02
CA ASP A 91 -18.08 -3.44 9.66
C ASP A 91 -16.92 -4.15 8.93
N GLY A 92 -15.95 -4.68 9.69
CA GLY A 92 -14.81 -5.38 9.14
C GLY A 92 -13.74 -4.48 8.52
N ASP A 93 -13.78 -3.18 8.75
CA ASP A 93 -12.76 -2.24 8.29
C ASP A 93 -11.45 -2.43 9.08
N VAL A 94 -10.42 -2.87 8.37
CA VAL A 94 -9.06 -3.04 8.90
C VAL A 94 -8.05 -2.26 8.06
N SER A 95 -8.51 -1.19 7.44
CA SER A 95 -7.69 -0.29 6.63
C SER A 95 -6.56 0.32 7.45
N LEU A 96 -5.39 0.43 6.81
CA LEU A 96 -4.17 0.98 7.40
C LEU A 96 -4.04 2.46 7.05
N ILE A 97 -3.77 3.29 8.05
CA ILE A 97 -3.30 4.66 7.85
C ILE A 97 -1.79 4.67 8.01
N LEU A 98 -1.10 5.11 6.97
CA LEU A 98 0.34 5.36 6.98
C LEU A 98 0.59 6.87 7.02
N LYS A 99 1.31 7.32 8.03
CA LYS A 99 1.62 8.74 8.28
C LYS A 99 3.00 9.10 7.74
N ASP A 100 3.19 10.39 7.44
CA ASP A 100 4.47 10.95 7.02
C ASP A 100 5.11 10.15 5.87
N VAL A 101 4.38 10.07 4.78
CA VAL A 101 4.73 9.24 3.62
C VAL A 101 6.05 9.66 3.01
N THR A 102 6.93 8.70 2.79
CA THR A 102 8.24 8.89 2.15
C THR A 102 8.39 7.98 0.93
N ILE A 103 9.38 8.28 0.10
CA ILE A 103 9.72 7.45 -1.07
C ILE A 103 10.07 6.01 -0.66
N ASN A 104 10.59 5.80 0.53
CA ASN A 104 10.94 4.48 1.07
C ASN A 104 9.71 3.63 1.42
N ASP A 105 8.52 4.24 1.43
CA ASP A 105 7.27 3.52 1.68
C ASP A 105 6.71 2.83 0.43
N ASN A 106 7.31 3.05 -0.74
CA ASN A 106 6.98 2.28 -1.95
C ASN A 106 7.06 0.79 -1.67
N GLY A 107 6.10 0.05 -2.17
CA GLY A 107 6.14 -1.40 -2.10
C GLY A 107 4.78 -2.05 -2.13
N THR A 108 4.79 -3.38 -2.04
CA THR A 108 3.59 -4.21 -2.02
C THR A 108 3.22 -4.53 -0.59
N TYR A 109 2.05 -4.07 -0.19
CA TYR A 109 1.47 -4.27 1.13
C TYR A 109 0.40 -5.35 1.06
N LYS A 110 0.36 -6.22 2.08
CA LYS A 110 -0.62 -7.30 2.19
C LYS A 110 -1.36 -7.20 3.50
N CYS A 111 -2.66 -7.33 3.43
CA CYS A 111 -3.56 -7.34 4.57
C CYS A 111 -4.05 -8.76 4.81
N HIS A 112 -3.72 -9.33 5.96
CA HIS A 112 -4.20 -10.62 6.40
C HIS A 112 -5.08 -10.45 7.63
N VAL A 113 -6.13 -11.25 7.70
CA VAL A 113 -7.10 -11.23 8.80
C VAL A 113 -7.37 -12.65 9.26
N LYS A 114 -7.42 -12.83 10.56
CA LYS A 114 -7.95 -14.04 11.19
C LYS A 114 -9.20 -13.73 11.96
N ARG A 115 -10.25 -14.49 11.70
CA ARG A 115 -11.49 -14.48 12.46
C ARG A 115 -11.52 -15.66 13.42
N GLU A 116 -12.32 -15.52 14.46
CA GLU A 116 -12.52 -16.60 15.41
C GLU A 116 -12.98 -17.89 14.70
N GLY A 117 -12.30 -19.01 14.99
CA GLY A 117 -12.60 -20.30 14.38
C GLY A 117 -12.12 -20.50 12.94
N GLU A 118 -11.50 -19.50 12.33
CA GLU A 118 -10.98 -19.57 10.97
C GLU A 118 -9.44 -19.50 10.92
N SER A 119 -8.86 -19.90 9.80
CA SER A 119 -7.43 -19.70 9.51
C SER A 119 -7.15 -18.26 9.06
N MET A 120 -5.88 -17.86 9.08
CA MET A 120 -5.45 -16.59 8.51
C MET A 120 -5.75 -16.52 7.03
N LYS A 121 -6.33 -15.42 6.56
CA LYS A 121 -6.68 -15.20 5.16
C LYS A 121 -6.08 -13.90 4.63
N LEU A 122 -5.52 -13.96 3.43
CA LEU A 122 -5.16 -12.78 2.67
C LEU A 122 -6.43 -12.10 2.13
N ILE A 123 -6.65 -10.86 2.52
CA ILE A 123 -7.83 -10.08 2.13
C ILE A 123 -7.52 -9.09 1.02
N SER A 124 -6.37 -8.44 1.06
CA SER A 124 -6.02 -7.40 0.10
C SER A 124 -4.53 -7.36 -0.18
N ILE A 125 -4.19 -7.08 -1.44
CA ILE A 125 -2.84 -6.77 -1.89
C ILE A 125 -2.87 -5.37 -2.49
N ILE A 126 -2.02 -4.48 -2.00
CA ILE A 126 -1.96 -3.09 -2.44
C ILE A 126 -0.53 -2.73 -2.78
N TYR A 127 -0.31 -2.29 -4.01
CA TYR A 127 0.93 -1.64 -4.38
C TYR A 127 0.83 -0.15 -4.05
N LEU A 128 1.63 0.32 -3.12
CA LEU A 128 1.77 1.74 -2.81
C LEU A 128 2.89 2.32 -3.66
N ARG A 129 2.51 3.21 -4.56
CA ARG A 129 3.43 4.03 -5.32
C ARG A 129 3.56 5.40 -4.67
N VAL A 130 4.76 5.77 -4.30
CA VAL A 130 5.05 7.11 -3.79
C VAL A 130 5.85 7.88 -4.82
N ASP A 131 5.26 8.95 -5.32
CA ASP A 131 5.93 9.84 -6.27
C ASP A 131 6.87 10.80 -5.52
N PRO A 132 8.04 11.13 -6.09
CA PRO A 132 8.97 12.09 -5.49
C PRO A 132 8.31 13.47 -5.34
N PRO A 133 8.82 14.32 -4.45
CA PRO A 133 8.34 15.69 -4.34
C PRO A 133 8.54 16.41 -5.67
N VAL A 134 7.51 17.16 -6.09
CA VAL A 134 7.61 18.01 -7.29
C VAL A 134 8.67 19.05 -7.02
N GLN A 135 9.82 18.95 -7.66
CA GLN A 135 10.77 20.06 -7.70
C GLN A 135 10.11 21.20 -8.48
N PRO A 136 10.08 22.42 -7.94
CA PRO A 136 9.71 23.56 -8.77
C PRO A 136 10.70 23.59 -9.94
N GLU A 137 10.17 23.52 -11.16
CA GLU A 137 10.97 23.72 -12.35
C GLU A 137 11.63 25.08 -12.18
N HIS A 138 12.97 25.08 -12.06
CA HIS A 138 13.74 26.27 -12.34
C HIS A 138 13.52 26.56 -13.82
N THR A 139 12.56 27.40 -14.12
CA THR A 139 12.51 28.14 -15.37
C THR A 139 13.87 28.82 -15.45
N LYS A 140 14.77 28.27 -16.24
CA LYS A 140 15.92 29.03 -16.70
C LYS A 140 15.33 30.17 -17.54
N ASP A 141 15.10 31.27 -16.87
CA ASP A 141 14.88 32.54 -17.53
C ASP A 141 16.12 32.76 -18.38
N GLY A 142 15.94 32.62 -19.68
CA GLY A 142 17.00 32.86 -20.65
C GLY A 142 17.36 34.31 -20.60
N GLY A 143 18.26 34.68 -19.68
CA GLY A 143 18.89 35.95 -19.71
C GLY A 143 19.59 36.13 -21.05
N LYS A 144 18.99 36.90 -21.93
CA LYS A 144 19.67 37.47 -23.09
C LYS A 144 20.85 38.28 -22.53
N LYS A 145 22.04 37.71 -22.58
CA LYS A 145 23.26 38.49 -22.52
C LYS A 145 23.26 39.41 -23.73
N GLY A 146 22.96 40.69 -23.50
CA GLY A 146 23.24 41.74 -24.43
C GLY A 146 24.74 41.75 -24.70
N ILE A 147 25.11 41.65 -25.95
CA ILE A 147 26.49 41.78 -26.45
C ILE A 147 26.88 43.26 -26.19
N PRO A 148 27.94 43.55 -25.48
CA PRO A 148 28.45 44.89 -25.43
C PRO A 148 29.05 45.25 -26.82
N VAL A 149 28.44 46.25 -27.44
CA VAL A 149 28.92 46.86 -28.68
C VAL A 149 30.27 47.48 -28.42
N GLY A 150 31.21 47.14 -29.29
CA GLY A 150 32.59 47.52 -29.18
C GLY A 150 32.82 49.03 -29.07
N GLN A 151 33.76 49.37 -28.25
CA GLN A 151 34.36 50.69 -28.22
C GLN A 151 35.33 50.85 -29.37
N GLU A 152 35.01 51.78 -30.28
CA GLU A 152 35.97 52.29 -31.22
C GLU A 152 37.11 52.97 -30.51
N ILE A 153 38.33 52.58 -30.81
CA ILE A 153 39.52 53.37 -30.46
C ILE A 153 39.84 54.22 -31.68
N GLY A 154 39.57 55.50 -31.55
CA GLY A 154 40.12 56.48 -32.44
C GLY A 154 41.53 56.84 -32.00
N LEU A 155 42.49 56.71 -32.92
CA LEU A 155 43.83 57.32 -32.97
C LEU A 155 44.69 57.28 -31.72
#